data_e6dbd6a28fb1f3db40422c5dcfd1dfaf
#
_entry.id   e6dbd6a28fb1f3db40422c5dcfd1dfaf
#
_cell.length_a   1.000
_cell.length_b   1.000
_cell.length_c   1.000
_cell.angle_alpha   90.00
_cell.angle_beta   90.00
_cell.angle_gamma   90.00
#
_symmetry.space_group_name_H-M   'P 1'
#
loop_
_entity.id
_entity.type
_entity.pdbx_description
1 polymer ?
#
loop_
_entity_poly.entity_id
_entity_poly.type
_entity_poly.pdbx_seq_one_letter_code
_entity_poly.pdbx_strand_id
1 'polypeptide(L)'
;FYSRNYNFKILPEGLNKHFKVEYIVRNSNTKEDHKLNLEKVKCAKNIFQFIYYLFSTFKNKNTKYYIITISPYTFIASLFLFLFRKKVFVYLISSGYEEWKFILGPWSIWIYHIMFSIVTSNSTVIALHNRLYKKKGFVITSSALDEKWLQNQKEAKLDKVRFLCVARVNPEKGIYQFLEMFKNINFKAELSIIGKTKNLTLLKKFKNLIENNENIKFPGYIADRKLLIETFDNHNIFVLPSYTEGQPYVV
;
A
#
# COMPACT_ATOMS: atom_id res chain seq x y z
N PHE A 1 0.42 9.12 -16.60
CA PHE A 1 0.29 9.24 -15.15
C PHE A 1 0.94 8.05 -14.46
N TYR A 2 1.39 8.23 -13.21
CA TYR A 2 2.07 7.22 -12.42
C TYR A 2 1.49 7.17 -11.01
N SER A 3 1.39 5.97 -10.43
CA SER A 3 0.88 5.73 -9.09
C SER A 3 2.01 5.36 -8.12
N ARG A 4 1.91 5.82 -6.89
CA ARG A 4 2.84 5.48 -5.80
C ARG A 4 2.69 4.03 -5.33
N ASN A 5 1.48 3.51 -5.36
CA ASN A 5 1.15 2.20 -4.83
C ASN A 5 0.59 1.33 -5.96
N TYR A 6 1.05 0.10 -6.04
CA TYR A 6 0.61 -0.86 -7.02
C TYR A 6 -0.90 -1.12 -7.01
N ASN A 7 -1.51 -1.10 -5.83
CA ASN A 7 -2.97 -1.25 -5.70
C ASN A 7 -3.75 -0.10 -6.34
N PHE A 8 -3.22 1.11 -6.26
CA PHE A 8 -3.84 2.29 -6.90
C PHE A 8 -3.71 2.27 -8.43
N LYS A 9 -2.92 1.34 -8.96
CA LYS A 9 -2.84 1.02 -10.38
C LYS A 9 -3.77 -0.14 -10.73
N ILE A 10 -3.58 -1.30 -10.10
CA ILE A 10 -4.28 -2.54 -10.49
C ILE A 10 -5.78 -2.42 -10.34
N LEU A 11 -6.25 -1.81 -9.27
CA LEU A 11 -7.68 -1.75 -9.00
C LEU A 11 -8.46 -0.99 -10.08
N PRO A 12 -8.11 0.27 -10.42
CA PRO A 12 -8.82 0.97 -11.49
C PRO A 12 -8.60 0.35 -12.87
N GLU A 13 -7.42 -0.21 -13.16
CA GLU A 13 -7.16 -0.94 -14.41
C GLU A 13 -7.97 -2.23 -14.50
N GLY A 14 -8.12 -2.96 -13.40
CA GLY A 14 -8.96 -4.15 -13.32
C GLY A 14 -10.45 -3.82 -13.55
N LEU A 15 -10.94 -2.78 -12.91
CA LEU A 15 -12.29 -2.28 -13.13
C LEU A 15 -12.51 -1.80 -14.58
N ASN A 16 -11.49 -1.22 -15.22
CA ASN A 16 -11.59 -0.71 -16.59
C ASN A 16 -11.75 -1.83 -17.64
N LYS A 17 -11.46 -3.08 -17.30
CA LYS A 17 -11.74 -4.23 -18.17
C LYS A 17 -13.24 -4.50 -18.34
N HIS A 18 -14.05 -4.09 -17.37
CA HIS A 18 -15.49 -4.39 -17.31
C HIS A 18 -16.36 -3.14 -17.34
N PHE A 19 -15.79 -1.97 -16.98
CA PHE A 19 -16.51 -0.71 -16.85
C PHE A 19 -15.70 0.42 -17.45
N LYS A 20 -16.36 1.46 -17.94
CA LYS A 20 -15.67 2.70 -18.34
C LYS A 20 -15.25 3.46 -17.08
N VAL A 21 -13.97 3.44 -16.76
CA VAL A 21 -13.41 4.05 -15.56
C VAL A 21 -12.89 5.46 -15.83
N GLU A 22 -13.28 6.40 -14.98
CA GLU A 22 -12.67 7.71 -14.86
C GLU A 22 -12.01 7.81 -13.48
N TYR A 23 -10.71 8.05 -13.44
CA TYR A 23 -9.93 8.04 -12.21
C TYR A 23 -9.53 9.47 -11.82
N ILE A 24 -10.02 9.93 -10.66
CA ILE A 24 -9.71 11.25 -10.10
C ILE A 24 -8.68 11.05 -8.98
N VAL A 25 -7.52 11.68 -9.12
CA VAL A 25 -6.40 11.53 -8.19
C VAL A 25 -5.85 12.89 -7.77
N ARG A 26 -5.21 12.92 -6.62
CA ARG A 26 -4.42 14.07 -6.17
C ARG A 26 -3.05 14.04 -6.86
N ASN A 27 -2.58 15.20 -7.31
CA ASN A 27 -1.23 15.36 -7.83
C ASN A 27 -0.19 15.12 -6.72
N SER A 28 0.88 14.42 -7.07
CA SER A 28 2.09 14.29 -6.24
C SER A 28 3.22 15.05 -6.92
N ASN A 29 3.98 15.82 -6.16
CA ASN A 29 5.16 16.53 -6.70
C ASN A 29 6.36 15.60 -6.94
N THR A 30 6.21 14.31 -6.67
CA THR A 30 7.27 13.31 -6.85
C THR A 30 6.93 12.37 -8.01
N LYS A 31 7.97 12.00 -8.78
CA LYS A 31 7.82 10.95 -9.80
C LYS A 31 7.47 9.63 -9.10
N GLU A 32 6.39 9.00 -9.55
CA GLU A 32 5.91 7.75 -8.98
C GLU A 32 6.29 6.56 -9.88
N ASP A 33 6.23 5.33 -9.35
CA ASP A 33 6.90 4.17 -9.97
C ASP A 33 6.01 3.40 -10.95
N HIS A 34 4.69 3.41 -10.73
CA HIS A 34 3.77 2.54 -11.46
C HIS A 34 2.98 3.33 -12.49
N LYS A 35 3.31 3.15 -13.78
CA LYS A 35 2.56 3.78 -14.89
C LYS A 35 1.12 3.28 -14.92
N LEU A 36 0.17 4.20 -14.99
CA LEU A 36 -1.27 3.93 -15.13
C LEU A 36 -1.64 3.78 -16.61
N ASN A 37 -2.34 2.70 -16.93
CA ASN A 37 -2.85 2.40 -18.27
C ASN A 37 -4.37 2.63 -18.32
N LEU A 38 -4.78 3.88 -18.07
CA LEU A 38 -6.16 4.32 -18.11
C LEU A 38 -6.31 5.48 -19.09
N GLU A 39 -7.39 5.47 -19.88
CA GLU A 39 -7.68 6.54 -20.84
C GLU A 39 -8.05 7.86 -20.15
N LYS A 40 -8.78 7.77 -19.03
CA LYS A 40 -9.32 8.95 -18.34
C LYS A 40 -8.78 9.05 -16.92
N VAL A 41 -7.72 9.83 -16.76
CA VAL A 41 -7.16 10.18 -15.46
C VAL A 41 -7.20 11.70 -15.28
N LYS A 42 -7.87 12.17 -14.23
CA LYS A 42 -7.92 13.58 -13.83
C LYS A 42 -7.07 13.79 -12.59
N CYS A 43 -6.00 14.56 -12.74
CA CYS A 43 -5.04 14.83 -11.67
C CYS A 43 -5.31 16.22 -11.07
N ALA A 44 -5.81 16.25 -9.83
CA ALA A 44 -6.13 17.48 -9.12
C ALA A 44 -4.93 18.04 -8.37
N LYS A 45 -4.64 19.32 -8.55
CA LYS A 45 -3.56 20.04 -7.83
C LYS A 45 -3.97 20.42 -6.40
N ASN A 46 -5.25 20.68 -6.18
CA ASN A 46 -5.81 21.08 -4.88
C ASN A 46 -7.22 20.52 -4.69
N ILE A 47 -7.81 20.76 -3.52
CA ILE A 47 -9.13 20.24 -3.16
C ILE A 47 -10.25 20.85 -4.02
N PHE A 48 -10.15 22.11 -4.40
CA PHE A 48 -11.19 22.76 -5.23
C PHE A 48 -11.23 22.14 -6.62
N GLN A 49 -10.09 21.90 -7.24
CA GLN A 49 -10.00 21.21 -8.52
C GLN A 49 -10.48 19.76 -8.42
N PHE A 50 -10.19 19.08 -7.30
CA PHE A 50 -10.68 17.72 -7.06
C PHE A 50 -12.21 17.69 -7.01
N ILE A 51 -12.83 18.62 -6.27
CA ILE A 51 -14.28 18.76 -6.19
C ILE A 51 -14.88 19.14 -7.56
N TYR A 52 -14.26 20.04 -8.29
CA TYR A 52 -14.68 20.39 -9.66
C TYR A 52 -14.71 19.17 -10.58
N TYR A 53 -13.66 18.34 -10.55
CA TYR A 53 -13.63 17.11 -11.32
C TYR A 53 -14.69 16.11 -10.86
N LEU A 54 -14.95 16.03 -9.57
CA LEU A 54 -16.03 15.19 -9.03
C LEU A 54 -17.39 15.62 -9.59
N PHE A 55 -17.72 16.91 -9.49
CA PHE A 55 -18.99 17.43 -10.01
C PHE A 55 -19.15 17.24 -11.52
N SER A 56 -18.07 17.31 -12.29
CA SER A 56 -18.12 17.07 -13.74
C SER A 56 -18.64 15.68 -14.10
N THR A 57 -18.53 14.70 -13.16
CA THR A 57 -19.03 13.32 -13.36
C THR A 57 -20.52 13.16 -13.07
N PHE A 58 -21.16 14.13 -12.42
CA PHE A 58 -22.57 14.03 -11.98
C PHE A 58 -23.58 14.05 -13.12
N LYS A 59 -23.17 14.49 -14.29
CA LYS A 59 -24.02 14.51 -15.51
C LYS A 59 -24.58 13.13 -15.87
N ASN A 60 -23.82 12.06 -15.57
CA ASN A 60 -24.27 10.70 -15.84
C ASN A 60 -24.94 10.10 -14.59
N LYS A 61 -26.25 9.84 -14.67
CA LYS A 61 -27.05 9.30 -13.56
C LYS A 61 -26.62 7.90 -13.13
N ASN A 62 -26.07 7.08 -14.04
CA ASN A 62 -25.68 5.69 -13.78
C ASN A 62 -24.26 5.55 -13.24
N THR A 63 -23.56 6.63 -12.97
CA THR A 63 -22.21 6.60 -12.43
C THR A 63 -22.21 6.03 -11.00
N LYS A 64 -21.38 5.03 -10.77
CA LYS A 64 -21.06 4.48 -9.45
C LYS A 64 -19.71 5.03 -9.01
N TYR A 65 -19.58 5.36 -7.74
CA TYR A 65 -18.37 5.96 -7.19
C TYR A 65 -17.63 4.95 -6.33
N TYR A 66 -16.33 4.84 -6.58
CA TYR A 66 -15.47 3.91 -5.87
C TYR A 66 -14.36 4.68 -5.15
N ILE A 67 -14.41 4.71 -3.84
CA ILE A 67 -13.42 5.39 -2.98
C ILE A 67 -12.37 4.37 -2.54
N ILE A 68 -11.13 4.65 -2.86
CA ILE A 68 -9.99 3.83 -2.41
C ILE A 68 -9.37 4.50 -1.20
N THR A 69 -9.51 3.91 -0.05
CA THR A 69 -9.09 4.40 1.28
C THR A 69 -9.80 5.70 1.72
N ILE A 70 -9.79 5.96 3.03
CA ILE A 70 -10.36 7.17 3.61
C ILE A 70 -9.22 8.15 3.92
N SER A 71 -9.28 9.30 3.26
CA SER A 71 -8.37 10.43 3.41
C SER A 71 -9.18 11.72 3.48
N PRO A 72 -8.62 12.89 3.85
CA PRO A 72 -9.36 14.15 3.85
C PRO A 72 -10.02 14.46 2.49
N TYR A 73 -9.34 14.19 1.38
CA TYR A 73 -9.89 14.40 0.03
C TYR A 73 -11.07 13.48 -0.27
N THR A 74 -10.92 12.19 0.01
CA THR A 74 -11.98 11.21 -0.25
C THR A 74 -13.14 11.35 0.74
N PHE A 75 -12.87 11.81 1.95
CA PHE A 75 -13.91 12.16 2.93
C PHE A 75 -14.77 13.32 2.42
N ILE A 76 -14.17 14.44 2.02
CA ILE A 76 -14.90 15.60 1.47
C ILE A 76 -15.68 15.17 0.22
N ALA A 77 -15.08 14.39 -0.68
CA ALA A 77 -15.78 13.84 -1.82
C ALA A 77 -17.00 13.02 -1.42
N SER A 78 -16.87 12.16 -0.39
CA SER A 78 -17.98 11.33 0.09
C SER A 78 -19.15 12.15 0.62
N LEU A 79 -18.89 13.26 1.31
CA LEU A 79 -19.95 14.15 1.81
C LEU A 79 -20.78 14.71 0.64
N PHE A 80 -20.15 15.19 -0.42
CA PHE A 80 -20.87 15.64 -1.62
C PHE A 80 -21.62 14.49 -2.30
N LEU A 81 -21.00 13.32 -2.43
CA LEU A 81 -21.65 12.16 -3.02
C LEU A 81 -22.91 11.74 -2.23
N PHE A 82 -22.87 11.80 -0.90
CA PHE A 82 -24.03 11.49 -0.05
C PHE A 82 -25.11 12.57 -0.17
N LEU A 83 -24.72 13.84 -0.16
CA LEU A 83 -25.65 14.96 -0.35
C LEU A 83 -26.43 14.82 -1.66
N PHE A 84 -25.75 14.43 -2.73
CA PHE A 84 -26.36 14.19 -4.05
C PHE A 84 -26.88 12.75 -4.27
N ARG A 85 -27.02 11.97 -3.19
CA ARG A 85 -27.57 10.60 -3.19
C ARG A 85 -26.91 9.67 -4.22
N LYS A 86 -25.62 9.82 -4.42
CA LYS A 86 -24.85 8.96 -5.33
C LYS A 86 -24.53 7.62 -4.67
N LYS A 87 -24.48 6.54 -5.47
CA LYS A 87 -24.10 5.22 -4.96
C LYS A 87 -22.59 5.13 -4.80
N VAL A 88 -22.13 4.94 -3.57
CA VAL A 88 -20.71 4.94 -3.18
C VAL A 88 -20.30 3.57 -2.67
N PHE A 89 -19.15 3.09 -3.16
CA PHE A 89 -18.41 1.94 -2.67
C PHE A 89 -17.11 2.42 -2.04
N VAL A 90 -16.77 1.91 -0.87
CA VAL A 90 -15.51 2.22 -0.18
C VAL A 90 -14.67 0.98 -0.04
N TYR A 91 -13.45 1.03 -0.52
CA TYR A 91 -12.48 -0.05 -0.43
C TYR A 91 -11.44 0.22 0.65
N LEU A 92 -11.44 -0.60 1.69
CA LEU A 92 -10.53 -0.50 2.82
C LEU A 92 -9.36 -1.47 2.61
N ILE A 93 -8.17 -0.92 2.35
CA ILE A 93 -6.95 -1.68 2.07
C ILE A 93 -6.13 -1.90 3.34
N SER A 94 -6.10 -0.91 4.23
CA SER A 94 -5.28 -0.90 5.45
C SER A 94 -6.04 -0.30 6.62
N SER A 95 -5.50 -0.48 7.83
CA SER A 95 -6.01 0.20 9.02
C SER A 95 -5.59 1.67 9.02
N GLY A 96 -6.47 2.56 8.59
CA GLY A 96 -6.20 3.99 8.65
C GLY A 96 -6.02 4.51 10.08
N TYR A 97 -6.57 3.83 11.08
CA TYR A 97 -6.37 4.17 12.50
C TYR A 97 -4.90 4.08 12.88
N GLU A 98 -4.23 2.98 12.54
CA GLU A 98 -2.82 2.78 12.82
C GLU A 98 -1.93 3.71 11.98
N GLU A 99 -2.27 3.91 10.70
CA GLU A 99 -1.53 4.83 9.83
C GLU A 99 -1.58 6.27 10.34
N TRP A 100 -2.76 6.77 10.72
CA TRP A 100 -2.92 8.13 11.21
C TRP A 100 -2.24 8.33 12.57
N LYS A 101 -2.40 7.37 13.48
CA LYS A 101 -1.71 7.37 14.78
C LYS A 101 -0.20 7.50 14.61
N PHE A 102 0.36 6.72 13.67
CA PHE A 102 1.80 6.70 13.43
C PHE A 102 2.31 7.99 12.78
N ILE A 103 1.56 8.54 11.80
CA ILE A 103 2.00 9.71 11.01
C ILE A 103 1.74 11.02 11.74
N LEU A 104 0.59 11.16 12.40
CA LEU A 104 0.10 12.42 12.97
C LEU A 104 0.01 12.41 14.50
N GLY A 105 0.21 11.25 15.13
CA GLY A 105 0.10 11.07 16.56
C GLY A 105 -1.29 10.60 17.04
N PRO A 106 -1.42 10.26 18.34
CA PRO A 106 -2.63 9.62 18.89
C PRO A 106 -3.92 10.43 18.73
N TRP A 107 -3.84 11.75 18.75
CA TRP A 107 -4.99 12.64 18.59
C TRP A 107 -5.72 12.48 17.25
N SER A 108 -4.98 12.10 16.21
CA SER A 108 -5.52 11.95 14.85
C SER A 108 -6.49 10.78 14.71
N ILE A 109 -6.45 9.81 15.62
CA ILE A 109 -7.36 8.67 15.68
C ILE A 109 -8.82 9.14 15.76
N TRP A 110 -9.06 10.20 16.54
CA TRP A 110 -10.40 10.75 16.75
C TRP A 110 -10.97 11.34 15.46
N ILE A 111 -10.18 12.14 14.76
CA ILE A 111 -10.57 12.69 13.45
C ILE A 111 -10.81 11.56 12.44
N TYR A 112 -9.89 10.60 12.39
CA TYR A 112 -10.06 9.45 11.50
C TYR A 112 -11.32 8.65 11.82
N HIS A 113 -11.64 8.46 13.10
CA HIS A 113 -12.85 7.76 13.55
C HIS A 113 -14.13 8.44 13.05
N ILE A 114 -14.20 9.75 13.12
CA ILE A 114 -15.36 10.53 12.60
C ILE A 114 -15.49 10.31 11.09
N MET A 115 -14.40 10.50 10.34
CA MET A 115 -14.41 10.30 8.89
C MET A 115 -14.80 8.86 8.52
N PHE A 116 -14.21 7.89 9.20
CA PHE A 116 -14.48 6.46 8.99
C PHE A 116 -15.95 6.13 9.25
N SER A 117 -16.50 6.58 10.37
CA SER A 117 -17.89 6.32 10.75
C SER A 117 -18.87 6.91 9.74
N ILE A 118 -18.69 8.16 9.33
CA ILE A 118 -19.56 8.82 8.35
C ILE A 118 -19.49 8.12 7.00
N VAL A 119 -18.28 7.85 6.50
CA VAL A 119 -18.09 7.25 5.18
C VAL A 119 -18.65 5.83 5.14
N THR A 120 -18.32 5.00 6.12
CA THR A 120 -18.75 3.59 6.13
C THR A 120 -20.24 3.40 6.39
N SER A 121 -20.89 4.32 7.13
CA SER A 121 -22.34 4.25 7.36
C SER A 121 -23.17 4.60 6.13
N ASN A 122 -22.61 5.36 5.20
CA ASN A 122 -23.31 5.83 4.00
C ASN A 122 -22.82 5.17 2.70
N SER A 123 -22.00 4.12 2.79
CA SER A 123 -21.39 3.46 1.63
C SER A 123 -21.53 1.94 1.71
N THR A 124 -21.41 1.29 0.56
CA THR A 124 -21.17 -0.15 0.52
C THR A 124 -19.68 -0.39 0.78
N VAL A 125 -19.36 -1.02 1.90
CA VAL A 125 -17.97 -1.27 2.30
C VAL A 125 -17.45 -2.58 1.72
N ILE A 126 -16.26 -2.49 1.14
CA ILE A 126 -15.48 -3.62 0.66
C ILE A 126 -14.15 -3.57 1.43
N ALA A 127 -13.78 -4.63 2.10
CA ALA A 127 -12.56 -4.70 2.92
C ALA A 127 -11.69 -5.88 2.51
N LEU A 128 -10.37 -5.76 2.64
CA LEU A 128 -9.45 -6.86 2.37
C LEU A 128 -9.57 -7.99 3.37
N HIS A 129 -9.96 -7.69 4.61
CA HIS A 129 -10.23 -8.69 5.64
C HIS A 129 -11.15 -8.13 6.75
N ASN A 130 -11.76 -9.03 7.53
CA ASN A 130 -12.75 -8.71 8.56
C ASN A 130 -12.26 -7.76 9.67
N ARG A 131 -10.93 -7.70 9.92
CA ARG A 131 -10.38 -6.81 10.96
C ARG A 131 -10.49 -5.33 10.59
N LEU A 132 -10.55 -4.99 9.28
CA LEU A 132 -10.67 -3.61 8.82
C LEU A 132 -12.09 -3.07 8.97
N TYR A 133 -13.10 -3.94 8.93
CA TYR A 133 -14.49 -3.57 9.08
C TYR A 133 -15.30 -4.71 9.68
N LYS A 134 -15.82 -4.50 10.89
CA LYS A 134 -16.53 -5.53 11.67
C LYS A 134 -18.03 -5.59 11.41
N LYS A 135 -18.60 -4.58 10.73
CA LYS A 135 -20.03 -4.54 10.38
C LYS A 135 -20.27 -5.26 9.06
N LYS A 136 -21.55 -5.33 8.62
CA LYS A 136 -21.94 -5.97 7.36
C LYS A 136 -21.29 -5.27 6.15
N GLY A 137 -20.38 -5.96 5.48
CA GLY A 137 -19.65 -5.51 4.28
C GLY A 137 -19.18 -6.70 3.45
N PHE A 138 -18.56 -6.43 2.32
CA PHE A 138 -17.94 -7.46 1.50
C PHE A 138 -16.47 -7.61 1.87
N VAL A 139 -16.02 -8.84 2.07
CA VAL A 139 -14.60 -9.14 2.25
C VAL A 139 -14.08 -9.75 0.96
N ILE A 140 -13.04 -9.14 0.41
CA ILE A 140 -12.40 -9.59 -0.83
C ILE A 140 -10.92 -9.80 -0.53
N THR A 141 -10.50 -11.03 -0.47
CA THR A 141 -9.08 -11.37 -0.39
C THR A 141 -8.43 -11.08 -1.75
N SER A 142 -7.36 -10.32 -1.76
CA SER A 142 -6.55 -10.11 -2.96
C SER A 142 -5.15 -10.62 -2.73
N SER A 143 -4.58 -11.28 -3.73
CA SER A 143 -3.19 -11.69 -3.74
C SER A 143 -2.45 -10.97 -4.88
N ALA A 144 -1.21 -10.60 -4.65
CA ALA A 144 -0.30 -10.14 -5.69
C ALA A 144 0.44 -11.31 -6.36
N LEU A 145 0.27 -12.51 -5.82
CA LEU A 145 0.87 -13.72 -6.34
C LEU A 145 0.05 -14.26 -7.54
N ASP A 146 0.74 -14.72 -8.55
CA ASP A 146 0.20 -15.48 -9.67
C ASP A 146 0.98 -16.79 -9.84
N GLU A 147 0.60 -17.59 -10.84
CA GLU A 147 1.22 -18.88 -11.12
C GLU A 147 2.75 -18.83 -11.28
N LYS A 148 3.31 -17.68 -11.70
CA LYS A 148 4.76 -17.51 -11.86
C LYS A 148 5.52 -17.61 -10.54
N TRP A 149 4.89 -17.23 -9.43
CA TRP A 149 5.46 -17.36 -8.10
C TRP A 149 5.48 -18.82 -7.60
N LEU A 150 4.66 -19.67 -8.18
CA LEU A 150 4.51 -21.07 -7.78
C LEU A 150 5.32 -22.03 -8.63
N GLN A 151 5.94 -21.55 -9.73
CA GLN A 151 6.67 -22.40 -10.68
C GLN A 151 7.92 -23.07 -10.12
N ASN A 152 8.58 -22.42 -9.14
CA ASN A 152 9.84 -22.88 -8.57
C ASN A 152 9.71 -23.21 -7.07
N GLN A 153 8.61 -23.80 -6.67
CA GLN A 153 8.44 -24.22 -5.28
C GLN A 153 9.56 -25.20 -4.88
N LYS A 154 10.26 -24.85 -3.80
CA LYS A 154 11.35 -25.63 -3.23
C LYS A 154 11.11 -25.85 -1.75
N GLU A 155 11.52 -26.98 -1.26
CA GLU A 155 11.63 -27.19 0.17
C GLU A 155 12.76 -26.32 0.75
N ALA A 156 12.46 -25.58 1.83
CA ALA A 156 13.43 -24.69 2.45
C ALA A 156 14.52 -25.51 3.15
N LYS A 157 15.78 -25.34 2.70
CA LYS A 157 16.95 -25.95 3.36
C LYS A 157 17.64 -24.88 4.21
N LEU A 158 17.94 -25.20 5.47
CA LEU A 158 18.55 -24.29 6.46
C LEU A 158 20.06 -24.54 6.66
N ASP A 159 20.71 -25.25 5.77
CA ASP A 159 22.17 -25.43 5.74
C ASP A 159 22.93 -24.09 5.63
N LYS A 160 22.33 -23.11 4.92
CA LYS A 160 22.76 -21.71 4.88
C LYS A 160 21.55 -20.82 5.18
N VAL A 161 21.55 -20.18 6.34
CA VAL A 161 20.46 -19.31 6.76
C VAL A 161 20.50 -17.98 6.01
N ARG A 162 19.49 -17.72 5.20
CA ARG A 162 19.36 -16.51 4.37
C ARG A 162 18.01 -15.86 4.60
N PHE A 163 18.05 -14.73 5.30
CA PHE A 163 16.88 -13.91 5.58
C PHE A 163 16.58 -12.97 4.42
N LEU A 164 15.31 -12.81 4.10
CA LEU A 164 14.79 -11.82 3.17
C LEU A 164 13.78 -10.91 3.87
N CYS A 165 13.98 -9.60 3.75
CA CYS A 165 13.01 -8.60 4.15
C CYS A 165 12.64 -7.73 2.94
N VAL A 166 11.37 -7.70 2.54
CA VAL A 166 10.89 -6.86 1.43
C VAL A 166 9.91 -5.84 1.98
N ALA A 167 10.37 -4.61 2.19
CA ALA A 167 9.54 -3.54 2.74
C ALA A 167 10.11 -2.15 2.42
N ARG A 168 9.28 -1.10 2.57
CA ARG A 168 9.78 0.27 2.56
C ARG A 168 10.74 0.47 3.73
N VAL A 169 11.88 1.15 3.51
CA VAL A 169 12.85 1.45 4.57
C VAL A 169 12.36 2.65 5.38
N ASN A 170 11.34 2.42 6.18
CA ASN A 170 10.69 3.40 7.03
C ASN A 170 10.55 2.84 8.46
N PRO A 171 10.49 3.70 9.50
CA PRO A 171 10.40 3.25 10.89
C PRO A 171 9.23 2.32 11.19
N GLU A 172 8.04 2.57 10.58
CA GLU A 172 6.85 1.75 10.78
C GLU A 172 6.99 0.30 10.28
N LYS A 173 8.04 0.03 9.48
CA LYS A 173 8.32 -1.32 8.97
C LYS A 173 9.28 -2.13 9.87
N GLY A 174 9.70 -1.55 11.00
CA GLY A 174 10.49 -2.25 12.01
C GLY A 174 11.89 -2.69 11.57
N ILE A 175 12.36 -2.26 10.39
CA ILE A 175 13.62 -2.73 9.79
C ILE A 175 14.82 -2.35 10.66
N TYR A 176 14.80 -1.19 11.29
CA TYR A 176 15.90 -0.71 12.13
C TYR A 176 16.10 -1.61 13.36
N GLN A 177 15.02 -1.98 14.04
CA GLN A 177 15.05 -2.86 15.20
C GLN A 177 15.45 -4.27 14.78
N PHE A 178 14.94 -4.74 13.64
CA PHE A 178 15.35 -6.02 13.09
C PHE A 178 16.84 -6.07 12.75
N LEU A 179 17.41 -5.00 12.19
CA LEU A 179 18.86 -4.89 11.95
C LEU A 179 19.68 -5.00 13.24
N GLU A 180 19.26 -4.32 14.30
CA GLU A 180 19.94 -4.40 15.59
C GLU A 180 19.90 -5.82 16.16
N MET A 181 18.74 -6.49 16.07
CA MET A 181 18.61 -7.90 16.47
C MET A 181 19.47 -8.81 15.59
N PHE A 182 19.47 -8.62 14.28
CA PHE A 182 20.25 -9.43 13.33
C PHE A 182 21.75 -9.33 13.57
N LYS A 183 22.28 -8.16 13.94
CA LYS A 183 23.70 -7.98 14.28
C LYS A 183 24.14 -8.77 15.51
N ASN A 184 23.21 -9.09 16.40
CA ASN A 184 23.47 -9.79 17.66
C ASN A 184 23.20 -11.30 17.59
N ILE A 185 22.88 -11.85 16.41
CA ILE A 185 22.71 -13.30 16.27
C ILE A 185 24.08 -13.99 16.39
N ASN A 186 24.07 -15.17 17.01
CA ASN A 186 25.27 -15.96 17.32
C ASN A 186 25.52 -17.12 16.34
N PHE A 187 24.84 -17.13 15.20
CA PHE A 187 25.01 -18.12 14.13
C PHE A 187 25.24 -17.44 12.77
N LYS A 188 25.83 -18.17 11.83
CA LYS A 188 26.12 -17.65 10.49
C LYS A 188 24.85 -17.50 9.67
N ALA A 189 24.52 -16.26 9.29
CA ALA A 189 23.37 -15.96 8.45
C ALA A 189 23.67 -14.77 7.51
N GLU A 190 22.93 -14.71 6.41
CA GLU A 190 22.91 -13.55 5.49
C GLU A 190 21.53 -12.89 5.56
N LEU A 191 21.49 -11.57 5.38
CA LEU A 191 20.25 -10.78 5.32
C LEU A 191 20.23 -9.95 4.06
N SER A 192 19.18 -10.09 3.26
CA SER A 192 18.90 -9.17 2.15
C SER A 192 17.67 -8.32 2.47
N ILE A 193 17.82 -7.00 2.33
CA ILE A 193 16.73 -6.06 2.52
C ILE A 193 16.42 -5.41 1.17
N ILE A 194 15.20 -5.65 0.68
CA ILE A 194 14.71 -5.12 -0.60
C ILE A 194 13.72 -4.01 -0.33
N GLY A 195 13.98 -2.83 -0.86
CA GLY A 195 13.06 -1.72 -0.70
C GLY A 195 13.68 -0.36 -0.89
N LYS A 196 12.88 0.67 -0.65
CA LYS A 196 13.33 2.07 -0.74
C LYS A 196 12.62 2.94 0.28
N THR A 197 13.17 4.12 0.51
CA THR A 197 12.51 5.24 1.17
C THR A 197 12.70 6.49 0.34
N LYS A 198 11.73 7.41 0.41
CA LYS A 198 11.85 8.76 -0.20
C LYS A 198 12.55 9.74 0.73
N ASN A 199 12.70 9.40 1.99
CA ASN A 199 13.38 10.22 2.98
C ASN A 199 14.88 9.97 2.94
N LEU A 200 15.63 10.94 2.41
CA LEU A 200 17.09 10.85 2.24
C LEU A 200 17.83 10.73 3.59
N THR A 201 17.33 11.36 4.64
CA THR A 201 17.91 11.26 5.98
C THR A 201 17.77 9.84 6.52
N LEU A 202 16.59 9.24 6.37
CA LEU A 202 16.37 7.84 6.76
C LEU A 202 17.24 6.88 5.93
N LEU A 203 17.37 7.13 4.63
CA LEU A 203 18.21 6.31 3.77
C LEU A 203 19.69 6.37 4.19
N LYS A 204 20.20 7.57 4.49
CA LYS A 204 21.57 7.75 4.98
C LYS A 204 21.78 7.04 6.31
N LYS A 205 20.88 7.25 7.28
CA LYS A 205 20.91 6.53 8.58
C LYS A 205 20.93 5.02 8.37
N PHE A 206 20.08 4.50 7.50
CA PHE A 206 19.99 3.07 7.19
C PHE A 206 21.29 2.54 6.60
N LYS A 207 21.86 3.23 5.59
CA LYS A 207 23.13 2.83 4.96
C LYS A 207 24.28 2.80 5.95
N ASN A 208 24.41 3.79 6.80
CA ASN A 208 25.43 3.83 7.85
C ASN A 208 25.30 2.63 8.82
N LEU A 209 24.06 2.21 9.11
CA LEU A 209 23.84 1.05 10.00
C LEU A 209 24.32 -0.27 9.40
N ILE A 210 24.38 -0.41 8.08
CA ILE A 210 24.76 -1.67 7.41
C ILE A 210 26.20 -1.63 6.84
N GLU A 211 26.85 -0.47 6.81
CA GLU A 211 28.11 -0.21 6.10
C GLU A 211 29.24 -1.18 6.47
N ASN A 212 29.31 -1.59 7.74
CA ASN A 212 30.37 -2.46 8.24
C ASN A 212 29.92 -3.92 8.45
N ASN A 213 28.85 -4.36 7.76
CA ASN A 213 28.36 -5.72 7.92
C ASN A 213 28.21 -6.42 6.57
N GLU A 214 29.21 -7.23 6.21
CA GLU A 214 29.24 -7.95 4.93
C GLU A 214 28.10 -8.96 4.75
N ASN A 215 27.48 -9.39 5.84
CA ASN A 215 26.35 -10.31 5.81
C ASN A 215 25.01 -9.62 5.50
N ILE A 216 24.97 -8.28 5.42
CA ILE A 216 23.76 -7.51 5.13
C ILE A 216 23.83 -6.87 3.75
N LYS A 217 22.92 -7.25 2.87
CA LYS A 217 22.83 -6.74 1.49
C LYS A 217 21.62 -5.82 1.33
N PHE A 218 21.81 -4.67 0.67
CA PHE A 218 20.75 -3.73 0.35
C PHE A 218 20.84 -3.31 -1.12
N PRO A 219 20.30 -4.11 -2.05
CA PRO A 219 20.30 -3.76 -3.48
C PRO A 219 19.29 -2.64 -3.82
N GLY A 220 18.50 -2.18 -2.85
CA GLY A 220 17.48 -1.17 -3.08
C GLY A 220 16.15 -1.78 -3.52
N TYR A 221 15.38 -1.02 -4.32
CA TYR A 221 14.07 -1.46 -4.82
C TYR A 221 14.21 -2.26 -6.10
N ILE A 222 13.66 -3.46 -6.14
CA ILE A 222 13.63 -4.31 -7.32
C ILE A 222 12.27 -4.11 -8.02
N ALA A 223 12.29 -3.47 -9.19
CA ALA A 223 11.11 -3.24 -10.01
C ALA A 223 10.82 -4.41 -10.96
N ASP A 224 11.87 -5.13 -11.38
CA ASP A 224 11.74 -6.30 -12.23
C ASP A 224 11.16 -7.48 -11.45
N ARG A 225 10.03 -7.99 -11.95
CA ARG A 225 9.29 -9.05 -11.28
C ARG A 225 10.03 -10.38 -11.28
N LYS A 226 10.72 -10.71 -12.37
CA LYS A 226 11.46 -11.96 -12.48
C LYS A 226 12.61 -11.98 -11.47
N LEU A 227 13.36 -10.87 -11.41
CA LEU A 227 14.45 -10.71 -10.44
C LEU A 227 13.94 -10.75 -9.00
N LEU A 228 12.72 -10.20 -8.73
CA LEU A 228 12.11 -10.27 -7.40
C LEU A 228 11.77 -11.73 -7.04
N ILE A 229 11.17 -12.50 -7.93
CA ILE A 229 10.88 -13.93 -7.71
C ILE A 229 12.17 -14.71 -7.46
N GLU A 230 13.20 -14.53 -8.31
CA GLU A 230 14.50 -15.14 -8.12
C GLU A 230 15.13 -14.77 -6.77
N THR A 231 14.90 -13.53 -6.31
CA THR A 231 15.36 -13.10 -4.98
C THR A 231 14.66 -13.86 -3.88
N PHE A 232 13.35 -14.07 -3.95
CA PHE A 232 12.62 -14.91 -3.00
C PHE A 232 13.10 -16.36 -3.03
N ASP A 233 13.29 -16.93 -4.22
CA ASP A 233 13.73 -18.32 -4.42
C ASP A 233 15.15 -18.58 -3.88
N ASN A 234 15.98 -17.54 -3.76
CA ASN A 234 17.34 -17.62 -3.24
C ASN A 234 17.44 -17.45 -1.73
N HIS A 235 16.32 -17.20 -1.04
CA HIS A 235 16.26 -17.05 0.42
C HIS A 235 15.37 -18.13 1.02
N ASN A 236 15.60 -18.47 2.30
CA ASN A 236 14.86 -19.54 2.95
C ASN A 236 14.08 -19.09 4.18
N ILE A 237 14.28 -17.85 4.66
CA ILE A 237 13.51 -17.25 5.74
C ILE A 237 13.04 -15.87 5.31
N PHE A 238 11.72 -15.68 5.21
CA PHE A 238 11.13 -14.36 4.98
C PHE A 238 10.78 -13.70 6.31
N VAL A 239 11.15 -12.43 6.47
CA VAL A 239 10.89 -11.66 7.69
C VAL A 239 10.16 -10.37 7.37
N LEU A 240 9.06 -10.13 8.07
CA LEU A 240 8.26 -8.91 7.98
C LEU A 240 8.10 -8.29 9.39
N PRO A 241 9.06 -7.48 9.84
CA PRO A 241 9.09 -6.95 11.21
C PRO A 241 8.19 -5.73 11.42
N SER A 242 7.22 -5.53 10.57
CA SER A 242 6.35 -4.33 10.54
C SER A 242 5.53 -4.20 11.81
N TYR A 243 5.46 -2.99 12.37
CA TYR A 243 4.54 -2.65 13.47
C TYR A 243 3.09 -2.53 13.01
N THR A 244 2.88 -2.13 11.75
CA THR A 244 1.53 -1.94 11.18
C THR A 244 1.46 -2.54 9.78
N GLU A 245 0.49 -3.42 9.58
CA GLU A 245 0.13 -3.95 8.26
C GLU A 245 -1.40 -4.02 8.11
N GLY A 246 -1.87 -3.73 6.91
CA GLY A 246 -3.23 -4.07 6.53
C GLY A 246 -3.28 -5.53 6.06
N GLN A 247 -2.89 -5.73 4.81
CA GLN A 247 -2.56 -7.03 4.22
C GLN A 247 -1.23 -6.85 3.48
N PRO A 248 -0.15 -7.45 3.97
CA PRO A 248 1.13 -7.35 3.27
C PRO A 248 1.08 -8.14 1.98
N TYR A 249 1.35 -7.48 0.85
CA TYR A 249 1.35 -8.12 -0.47
C TYR A 249 2.61 -8.92 -0.79
N VAL A 250 3.52 -8.97 0.15
CA VAL A 250 4.80 -9.69 0.04
C VAL A 250 4.77 -11.06 0.74
N VAL A 251 3.62 -11.38 1.34
CA VAL A 251 3.34 -12.66 2.02
C VAL A 251 2.19 -13.38 1.35
#